data_b17af5b8be430eb0e6e69f703ec068ac
#
_entry.id   b17af5b8be430eb0e6e69f703ec068ac
#
_cell.length_a   1.000
_cell.length_b   1.000
_cell.length_c   1.000
_cell.angle_alpha   90.00
_cell.angle_beta   90.00
_cell.angle_gamma   90.00
#
_symmetry.space_group_name_H-M   'P 1'
#
loop_
_entity.id
_entity.type
_entity.pdbx_description
1 polymer ?
#
loop_
_entity_poly.entity_id
_entity_poly.type
_entity_poly.pdbx_seq_one_letter_code
_entity_poly.pdbx_strand_id
1 'polypeptide(L)'
;TSLRSCPSRGRRPFLGRPGERPDMTQVLLPPGWPRPKGYSNGVAASGRQVYIAGMIGWDAQGVFHSDDFAAQTRQALQNIVDVLREAGGRPEHIVRMTWYVTDKREYLAAGREIGAAFREIIGAYNAAMTAVEVKALIEDRAKVEIEATAVIPTT
;
A
#
# COMPACT_ATOMS: atom_id res chain seq x y z
N THR A 1 -41.20 4.02 -35.77
CA THR A 1 -40.09 4.57 -34.99
C THR A 1 -39.15 3.42 -34.61
N SER A 2 -38.03 3.31 -35.37
CA SER A 2 -37.09 2.19 -35.29
C SER A 2 -36.04 2.47 -34.20
N LEU A 3 -36.02 1.63 -33.17
CA LEU A 3 -34.95 1.59 -32.15
C LEU A 3 -33.74 0.89 -32.76
N ARG A 4 -32.70 1.63 -33.05
CA ARG A 4 -31.40 1.08 -33.47
C ARG A 4 -30.69 0.49 -32.24
N SER A 5 -30.50 -0.82 -32.22
CA SER A 5 -29.72 -1.55 -31.24
C SER A 5 -28.24 -1.16 -31.33
N CYS A 6 -27.70 -0.69 -30.24
CA CYS A 6 -26.25 -0.44 -30.08
C CYS A 6 -25.50 -1.77 -30.00
N PRO A 7 -24.47 -2.03 -30.80
CA PRO A 7 -23.69 -3.27 -30.68
C PRO A 7 -22.90 -3.24 -29.39
N SER A 8 -23.10 -4.28 -28.56
CA SER A 8 -22.27 -4.56 -27.38
C SER A 8 -20.82 -4.78 -27.85
N ARG A 9 -19.92 -3.87 -27.48
CA ARG A 9 -18.48 -4.11 -27.64
C ARG A 9 -18.11 -5.28 -26.73
N GLY A 10 -17.90 -6.45 -27.33
CA GLY A 10 -17.39 -7.61 -26.65
C GLY A 10 -16.09 -7.25 -25.93
N ARG A 11 -16.06 -7.44 -24.62
CA ARG A 11 -14.81 -7.38 -23.85
C ARG A 11 -13.89 -8.47 -24.38
N ARG A 12 -12.78 -8.08 -24.99
CA ARG A 12 -11.74 -9.03 -25.35
C ARG A 12 -11.24 -9.63 -24.03
N PRO A 13 -11.15 -10.97 -23.90
CA PRO A 13 -10.50 -11.56 -22.73
C PRO A 13 -9.07 -11.04 -22.66
N PHE A 14 -8.63 -10.66 -21.47
CA PHE A 14 -7.26 -10.27 -21.19
C PHE A 14 -6.38 -11.52 -21.37
N LEU A 15 -5.86 -11.69 -22.58
CA LEU A 15 -4.81 -12.67 -22.86
C LEU A 15 -3.50 -12.00 -22.46
N GLY A 16 -2.92 -12.41 -21.33
CA GLY A 16 -1.57 -12.03 -20.92
C GLY A 16 -0.60 -12.23 -22.09
N ARG A 17 0.38 -11.36 -22.20
CA ARG A 17 1.39 -11.46 -23.28
C ARG A 17 2.11 -12.81 -23.18
N PRO A 18 2.34 -13.52 -24.31
CA PRO A 18 3.13 -14.74 -24.30
C PRO A 18 4.53 -14.44 -23.77
N GLY A 19 4.93 -15.06 -22.62
CA GLY A 19 6.23 -14.90 -21.99
C GLY A 19 6.23 -14.16 -20.65
N GLU A 20 5.10 -13.60 -20.18
CA GLU A 20 5.01 -13.10 -18.81
C GLU A 20 4.94 -14.29 -17.84
N ARG A 21 5.94 -14.36 -16.94
CA ARG A 21 5.89 -15.36 -15.85
C ARG A 21 4.71 -15.00 -14.94
N PRO A 22 3.87 -15.97 -14.54
CA PRO A 22 2.69 -15.72 -13.72
C PRO A 22 2.99 -15.19 -12.31
N ASP A 23 4.26 -15.11 -11.92
CA ASP A 23 4.69 -14.79 -10.55
C ASP A 23 5.23 -13.37 -10.38
N MET A 24 5.07 -12.48 -11.38
CA MET A 24 5.64 -11.15 -11.29
C MET A 24 4.59 -10.09 -10.93
N THR A 25 4.93 -9.30 -9.92
CA THR A 25 4.22 -8.04 -9.62
C THR A 25 4.40 -7.07 -10.77
N GLN A 26 3.30 -6.61 -11.37
CA GLN A 26 3.28 -5.64 -12.45
C GLN A 26 2.76 -4.30 -11.95
N VAL A 27 3.56 -3.25 -12.12
CA VAL A 27 3.11 -1.87 -11.89
C VAL A 27 2.31 -1.39 -13.09
N LEU A 28 1.11 -0.86 -12.82
CA LEU A 28 0.18 -0.41 -13.84
C LEU A 28 0.27 1.12 -13.98
N LEU A 29 0.61 1.58 -15.17
CA LEU A 29 0.65 2.99 -15.53
C LEU A 29 0.02 3.16 -16.92
N PRO A 30 -1.15 3.85 -17.02
CA PRO A 30 -1.79 4.09 -18.32
C PRO A 30 -0.90 4.91 -19.25
N PRO A 31 -0.94 4.66 -20.56
CA PRO A 31 -0.18 5.44 -21.53
C PRO A 31 -0.49 6.96 -21.41
N GLY A 32 0.56 7.76 -21.38
CA GLY A 32 0.43 9.23 -21.28
C GLY A 32 0.25 9.79 -19.87
N TRP A 33 0.08 8.92 -18.86
CA TRP A 33 0.02 9.38 -17.47
C TRP A 33 1.43 9.64 -16.93
N PRO A 34 1.63 10.72 -16.17
CA PRO A 34 2.91 10.94 -15.48
C PRO A 34 3.11 9.88 -14.41
N ARG A 35 4.36 9.45 -14.23
CA ARG A 35 4.70 8.51 -13.15
C ARG A 35 4.50 9.21 -11.79
N PRO A 36 3.69 8.62 -10.88
CA PRO A 36 3.50 9.19 -9.57
C PRO A 36 4.78 9.12 -8.74
N LYS A 37 4.91 10.02 -7.76
CA LYS A 37 6.04 10.04 -6.83
C LYS A 37 5.63 9.40 -5.51
N GLY A 38 6.39 8.40 -5.08
CA GLY A 38 6.21 7.77 -3.77
C GLY A 38 5.12 6.68 -3.70
N TYR A 39 4.51 6.29 -4.85
CA TYR A 39 3.51 5.22 -4.93
C TYR A 39 3.34 4.75 -6.38
N SER A 40 2.57 3.68 -6.59
CA SER A 40 2.10 3.25 -7.90
C SER A 40 0.60 3.51 -8.05
N ASN A 41 0.13 3.81 -9.28
CA ASN A 41 -1.29 4.01 -9.54
C ASN A 41 -2.09 2.71 -9.43
N GLY A 42 -1.47 1.59 -9.74
CA GLY A 42 -2.06 0.28 -9.63
C GLY A 42 -0.98 -0.79 -9.65
N VAL A 43 -1.31 -1.95 -9.11
CA VAL A 43 -0.45 -3.13 -9.10
C VAL A 43 -1.29 -4.35 -9.43
N ALA A 44 -0.82 -5.18 -10.35
CA ALA A 44 -1.33 -6.52 -10.57
C ALA A 44 -0.30 -7.53 -10.03
N ALA A 45 -0.76 -8.53 -9.30
CA ALA A 45 0.10 -9.56 -8.73
C ALA A 45 -0.63 -10.90 -8.66
N SER A 46 0.12 -11.99 -8.71
CA SER A 46 -0.36 -13.37 -8.54
C SER A 46 0.39 -14.04 -7.40
N GLY A 47 -0.31 -14.80 -6.58
CA GLY A 47 0.30 -15.53 -5.48
C GLY A 47 -0.60 -15.66 -4.26
N ARG A 48 -0.02 -16.05 -3.12
CA ARG A 48 -0.71 -16.14 -1.84
C ARG A 48 -0.90 -14.74 -1.26
N GLN A 49 -2.15 -14.36 -1.03
CA GLN A 49 -2.49 -13.06 -0.46
C GLN A 49 -2.33 -13.07 1.06
N VAL A 50 -1.80 -11.98 1.59
CA VAL A 50 -1.64 -11.71 3.02
C VAL A 50 -2.29 -10.36 3.32
N TYR A 51 -3.26 -10.36 4.21
CA TYR A 51 -3.98 -9.17 4.63
C TYR A 51 -3.48 -8.76 6.01
N ILE A 52 -2.96 -7.53 6.11
CA ILE A 52 -2.40 -6.98 7.34
C ILE A 52 -3.34 -5.88 7.81
N ALA A 53 -3.86 -6.06 9.02
CA ALA A 53 -4.74 -5.09 9.66
C ALA A 53 -4.06 -3.74 9.87
N GLY A 54 -4.83 -2.72 10.22
CA GLY A 54 -4.29 -1.41 10.56
C GLY A 54 -3.27 -1.49 11.69
N MET A 55 -2.05 -0.99 11.42
CA MET A 55 -0.96 -0.88 12.37
C MET A 55 -0.75 0.58 12.73
N ILE A 56 -0.63 0.84 14.03
CA ILE A 56 -0.37 2.17 14.58
C ILE A 56 1.04 2.23 15.17
N GLY A 57 1.43 3.40 15.72
CA GLY A 57 2.79 3.66 16.17
C GLY A 57 3.15 3.12 17.56
N TRP A 58 2.52 2.06 18.03
CA TRP A 58 2.91 1.37 19.27
C TRP A 58 3.80 0.16 19.00
N ASP A 59 4.54 -0.27 20.00
CA ASP A 59 5.36 -1.47 19.94
C ASP A 59 4.54 -2.76 20.17
N ALA A 60 5.22 -3.90 20.20
CA ALA A 60 4.61 -5.21 20.44
C ALA A 60 3.94 -5.36 21.81
N GLN A 61 4.20 -4.46 22.75
CA GLN A 61 3.57 -4.38 24.08
C GLN A 61 2.42 -3.38 24.12
N GLY A 62 2.09 -2.75 23.00
CA GLY A 62 1.04 -1.72 22.93
C GLY A 62 1.47 -0.36 23.52
N VAL A 63 2.76 -0.06 23.53
CA VAL A 63 3.31 1.17 24.11
C VAL A 63 3.75 2.14 23.02
N PHE A 64 3.24 3.38 23.11
CA PHE A 64 3.74 4.49 22.29
C PHE A 64 4.97 5.12 22.92
N HIS A 65 6.07 5.15 22.20
CA HIS A 65 7.32 5.76 22.65
C HIS A 65 7.48 7.22 22.19
N SER A 66 6.61 7.69 21.28
CA SER A 66 6.66 9.04 20.75
C SER A 66 5.29 9.55 20.32
N ASP A 67 5.08 10.85 20.45
CA ASP A 67 3.95 11.57 19.87
C ASP A 67 4.32 12.27 18.54
N ASP A 68 5.56 12.06 18.05
CA ASP A 68 5.99 12.54 16.75
C ASP A 68 5.39 11.70 15.62
N PHE A 69 4.86 12.38 14.60
CA PHE A 69 4.17 11.73 13.48
C PHE A 69 5.10 10.78 12.70
N ALA A 70 6.32 11.23 12.40
CA ALA A 70 7.28 10.41 11.64
C ALA A 70 7.76 9.20 12.44
N ALA A 71 7.96 9.35 13.75
CA ALA A 71 8.35 8.25 14.63
C ALA A 71 7.23 7.20 14.74
N GLN A 72 5.98 7.62 14.88
CA GLN A 72 4.83 6.72 14.87
C GLN A 72 4.67 6.00 13.51
N THR A 73 4.89 6.71 12.41
CA THR A 73 4.87 6.12 11.06
C THR A 73 5.94 5.04 10.92
N ARG A 74 7.16 5.31 11.35
CA ARG A 74 8.25 4.34 11.35
C ARG A 74 7.88 3.07 12.09
N GLN A 75 7.31 3.21 13.28
CA GLN A 75 6.89 2.05 14.09
C GLN A 75 5.75 1.28 13.41
N ALA A 76 4.75 1.95 12.85
CA ALA A 76 3.66 1.30 12.13
C ALA A 76 4.16 0.50 10.90
N LEU A 77 5.10 1.05 10.13
CA LEU A 77 5.73 0.35 9.01
C LEU A 77 6.52 -0.88 9.48
N GLN A 78 7.23 -0.78 10.59
CA GLN A 78 7.95 -1.92 11.18
C GLN A 78 6.97 -3.01 11.62
N ASN A 79 5.87 -2.64 12.26
CA ASN A 79 4.83 -3.59 12.67
C ASN A 79 4.24 -4.35 11.47
N ILE A 80 4.01 -3.66 10.35
CA ILE A 80 3.56 -4.31 9.10
C ILE A 80 4.56 -5.36 8.62
N VAL A 81 5.84 -5.02 8.60
CA VAL A 81 6.90 -5.95 8.18
C VAL A 81 6.99 -7.15 9.12
N ASP A 82 6.87 -6.92 10.41
CA ASP A 82 6.94 -7.99 11.40
C ASP A 82 5.76 -8.98 11.24
N VAL A 83 4.54 -8.48 11.06
CA VAL A 83 3.37 -9.35 10.76
C VAL A 83 3.56 -10.08 9.42
N LEU A 84 4.06 -9.41 8.39
CA LEU A 84 4.27 -10.02 7.07
C LEU A 84 5.29 -11.17 7.13
N ARG A 85 6.31 -11.06 7.98
CA ARG A 85 7.32 -12.13 8.19
C ARG A 85 6.71 -13.41 8.72
N GLU A 86 5.67 -13.36 9.54
CA GLU A 86 4.96 -14.57 10.03
C GLU A 86 4.36 -15.39 8.88
N ALA A 87 4.04 -14.74 7.78
CA ALA A 87 3.61 -15.41 6.55
C ALA A 87 4.76 -15.83 5.63
N GLY A 88 6.02 -15.61 6.02
CA GLY A 88 7.18 -15.80 5.17
C GLY A 88 7.32 -14.75 4.06
N GLY A 89 6.62 -13.63 4.21
CA GLY A 89 6.67 -12.53 3.27
C GLY A 89 7.82 -11.56 3.53
N ARG A 90 8.07 -10.70 2.54
CA ARG A 90 9.09 -9.64 2.57
C ARG A 90 8.47 -8.32 2.11
N PRO A 91 9.05 -7.18 2.45
CA PRO A 91 8.50 -5.85 2.09
C PRO A 91 8.17 -5.68 0.61
N GLU A 92 8.98 -6.23 -0.29
CA GLU A 92 8.73 -6.17 -1.73
C GLU A 92 7.46 -6.90 -2.21
N HIS A 93 6.87 -7.74 -1.36
CA HIS A 93 5.60 -8.41 -1.64
C HIS A 93 4.39 -7.53 -1.37
N ILE A 94 4.57 -6.37 -0.71
CA ILE A 94 3.47 -5.44 -0.43
C ILE A 94 3.00 -4.82 -1.74
N VAL A 95 1.71 -4.98 -2.04
CA VAL A 95 1.09 -4.49 -3.29
C VAL A 95 0.13 -3.33 -3.06
N ARG A 96 -0.35 -3.15 -1.83
CA ARG A 96 -1.28 -2.08 -1.46
C ARG A 96 -1.06 -1.64 -0.02
N MET A 97 -1.18 -0.34 0.21
CA MET A 97 -1.24 0.27 1.54
C MET A 97 -2.30 1.36 1.55
N THR A 98 -3.04 1.46 2.66
CA THR A 98 -3.92 2.59 2.94
C THR A 98 -3.46 3.24 4.23
N TRP A 99 -3.28 4.56 4.17
CA TRP A 99 -2.82 5.39 5.27
C TRP A 99 -3.96 6.26 5.76
N TYR A 100 -4.28 6.13 7.03
CA TYR A 100 -5.25 6.95 7.73
C TYR A 100 -4.47 7.88 8.67
N VAL A 101 -4.61 9.19 8.50
CA VAL A 101 -3.88 10.18 9.30
C VAL A 101 -4.85 11.12 9.99
N THR A 102 -4.53 11.56 11.20
CA THR A 102 -5.39 12.43 11.98
C THR A 102 -5.21 13.92 11.66
N ASP A 103 -4.06 14.31 11.10
CA ASP A 103 -3.77 15.65 10.62
C ASP A 103 -2.90 15.60 9.35
N LYS A 104 -3.49 16.00 8.22
CA LYS A 104 -2.76 16.02 6.93
C LYS A 104 -1.60 17.01 6.93
N ARG A 105 -1.61 18.05 7.78
CA ARG A 105 -0.52 19.01 7.88
C ARG A 105 0.70 18.38 8.52
N GLU A 106 0.54 17.58 9.58
CA GLU A 106 1.63 16.79 10.15
C GLU A 106 2.18 15.81 9.12
N TYR A 107 1.30 15.10 8.40
CA TYR A 107 1.70 14.18 7.33
C TYR A 107 2.54 14.88 6.24
N LEU A 108 2.07 16.02 5.73
CA LEU A 108 2.78 16.77 4.70
C LEU A 108 4.10 17.38 5.20
N ALA A 109 4.12 17.87 6.43
CA ALA A 109 5.34 18.42 7.04
C ALA A 109 6.41 17.36 7.29
N ALA A 110 6.01 16.13 7.63
CA ALA A 110 6.92 15.00 7.89
C ALA A 110 7.30 14.21 6.63
N GLY A 111 6.97 14.69 5.44
CA GLY A 111 7.13 13.94 4.19
C GLY A 111 8.56 13.45 3.92
N ARG A 112 9.58 14.21 4.32
CA ARG A 112 10.98 13.82 4.17
C ARG A 112 11.36 12.66 5.09
N GLU A 113 10.97 12.74 6.35
CA GLU A 113 11.23 11.73 7.38
C GLU A 113 10.44 10.45 7.10
N ILE A 114 9.17 10.59 6.69
CA ILE A 114 8.34 9.47 6.24
C ILE A 114 8.99 8.77 5.05
N GLY A 115 9.43 9.53 4.06
CA GLY A 115 10.12 8.98 2.88
C GLY A 115 11.40 8.23 3.23
N ALA A 116 12.18 8.73 4.19
CA ALA A 116 13.38 8.06 4.68
C ALA A 116 13.03 6.74 5.39
N ALA A 117 12.06 6.77 6.31
CA ALA A 117 11.59 5.58 7.02
C ALA A 117 11.03 4.52 6.06
N PHE A 118 10.26 4.94 5.07
CA PHE A 118 9.70 4.04 4.06
C PHE A 118 10.81 3.34 3.24
N ARG A 119 11.78 4.08 2.74
CA ARG A 119 12.90 3.51 1.98
C ARG A 119 13.74 2.54 2.81
N GLU A 120 13.93 2.82 4.10
CA GLU A 120 14.71 1.98 5.00
C GLU A 120 13.97 0.67 5.34
N ILE A 121 12.67 0.73 5.62
CA ILE A 121 11.88 -0.40 6.14
C ILE A 121 11.21 -1.20 5.02
N ILE A 122 10.63 -0.50 4.05
CA ILE A 122 9.88 -1.12 2.94
C ILE A 122 10.75 -1.23 1.68
N GLY A 123 11.52 -0.21 1.37
CA GLY A 123 12.36 -0.15 0.17
C GLY A 123 11.71 0.65 -0.97
N ALA A 124 11.50 0.01 -2.11
CA ALA A 124 10.97 0.69 -3.29
C ALA A 124 9.47 1.02 -3.17
N TYR A 125 9.05 2.14 -3.76
CA TYR A 125 7.65 2.58 -3.81
C TYR A 125 6.89 1.87 -4.96
N ASN A 126 6.67 0.57 -4.82
CA ASN A 126 5.97 -0.22 -5.84
C ASN A 126 4.51 -0.52 -5.50
N ALA A 127 4.09 -0.28 -4.26
CA ALA A 127 2.72 -0.52 -3.84
C ALA A 127 1.76 0.56 -4.35
N ALA A 128 0.53 0.18 -4.66
CA ALA A 128 -0.57 1.11 -4.81
C ALA A 128 -0.91 1.68 -3.44
N MET A 129 -0.92 3.01 -3.29
CA MET A 129 -1.14 3.65 -1.99
C MET A 129 -2.23 4.70 -2.06
N THR A 130 -2.97 4.79 -0.96
CA THR A 130 -3.95 5.84 -0.68
C THR A 130 -3.65 6.41 0.70
N ALA A 131 -3.69 7.73 0.84
CA ALA A 131 -3.59 8.42 2.12
C ALA A 131 -4.79 9.36 2.29
N VAL A 132 -5.47 9.28 3.44
CA VAL A 132 -6.64 10.10 3.76
C VAL A 132 -6.57 10.59 5.19
N GLU A 133 -7.01 11.84 5.40
CA GLU A 133 -7.26 12.35 6.73
C GLU A 133 -8.59 11.79 7.24
N VAL A 134 -8.61 11.35 8.48
CA VAL A 134 -9.80 10.85 9.18
C VAL A 134 -10.07 11.69 10.42
N LYS A 135 -11.32 11.68 10.87
CA LYS A 135 -11.74 12.45 12.05
C LYS A 135 -10.99 12.02 13.32
N ALA A 136 -10.78 10.74 13.51
CA ALA A 136 -10.06 10.15 14.64
C ALA A 136 -9.63 8.72 14.30
N LEU A 137 -8.63 8.24 15.01
CA LEU A 137 -8.31 6.81 15.12
C LEU A 137 -8.87 6.28 16.45
N ILE A 138 -8.98 4.96 16.58
CA ILE A 138 -9.58 4.34 17.77
C ILE A 138 -8.69 4.56 19.00
N GLU A 139 -7.36 4.50 18.83
CA GLU A 139 -6.41 4.82 19.90
C GLU A 139 -6.12 6.33 19.92
N ASP A 140 -6.38 6.99 21.04
CA ASP A 140 -6.29 8.45 21.17
C ASP A 140 -4.90 9.02 20.87
N ARG A 141 -3.84 8.28 21.21
CA ARG A 141 -2.44 8.69 20.92
C ARG A 141 -2.01 8.44 19.50
N ALA A 142 -2.73 7.61 18.73
CA ALA A 142 -2.35 7.30 17.38
C ALA A 142 -2.57 8.51 16.45
N LYS A 143 -1.55 8.84 15.68
CA LYS A 143 -1.60 9.88 14.64
C LYS A 143 -1.71 9.31 13.24
N VAL A 144 -1.34 8.06 13.07
CA VAL A 144 -1.35 7.33 11.81
C VAL A 144 -1.74 5.88 12.05
N GLU A 145 -2.51 5.34 11.13
CA GLU A 145 -2.81 3.91 11.02
C GLU A 145 -2.62 3.49 9.57
N ILE A 146 -1.93 2.38 9.35
CA ILE A 146 -1.60 1.89 8.01
C ILE A 146 -2.01 0.42 7.92
N GLU A 147 -2.86 0.09 6.95
CA GLU A 147 -3.16 -1.28 6.56
C GLU A 147 -2.42 -1.64 5.28
N ALA A 148 -2.14 -2.92 5.07
CA ALA A 148 -1.44 -3.39 3.89
C ALA A 148 -1.98 -4.71 3.38
N THR A 149 -1.85 -4.92 2.07
CA THR A 149 -2.02 -6.22 1.43
C THR A 149 -0.71 -6.58 0.75
N ALA A 150 -0.27 -7.81 0.94
CA ALA A 150 0.88 -8.37 0.25
C ALA A 150 0.47 -9.59 -0.59
N VAL A 151 1.22 -9.85 -1.65
CA VAL A 151 1.08 -11.05 -2.49
C VAL A 151 2.43 -11.73 -2.58
N ILE A 152 2.52 -12.90 -1.95
CA ILE A 152 3.76 -13.71 -1.96
C ILE A 152 3.69 -14.65 -3.16
N PRO A 153 4.67 -14.59 -4.09
CA PRO A 153 4.71 -15.48 -5.23
C PRO A 153 4.66 -16.95 -4.80
N THR A 154 3.86 -17.75 -5.49
CA THR A 154 3.86 -19.21 -5.33
C THR A 154 4.78 -19.81 -6.38
N THR A 155 5.72 -20.63 -5.96
CA THR A 155 6.61 -21.43 -6.83
C THR A 155 5.84 -22.50 -7.59
#